data_f85784fa5d07711d00337c159668a961
#
_entry.id   f85784fa5d07711d00337c159668a961
#
_cell.length_a   1.000
_cell.length_b   1.000
_cell.length_c   1.000
_cell.angle_alpha   90.00
_cell.angle_beta   90.00
_cell.angle_gamma   90.00
#
_symmetry.space_group_name_H-M   'P 1'
#
loop_
_entity.id
_entity.type
_entity.pdbx_description
1 polymer ?
#
loop_
_entity_poly.entity_id
_entity_poly.type
_entity_poly.pdbx_seq_one_letter_code
_entity_poly.pdbx_strand_id
1 'polypeptide(L)'
;MLFLKLFIIFTKIGTFNFGGGYAMLSLIHNETVVKNHWLTNAEFTDIVAISQSTPGPIGINCATYVGYTACLHAGYPVWAAWLGSFLASLSIMWLPFIIMILISRYLITHKDSKIVKDVFAGLRPAIIGLIAAAAVLLMNKENFGSPTEDPFAFGASVALFMGAFYFTKVRKANPILLLFICGIIGLFIF
;
A
#
# COMPACT_ATOMS: atom_id res chain seq x y z
N MET A 1 7.64 -16.79 22.57
CA MET A 1 8.50 -15.74 21.94
C MET A 1 7.95 -15.20 20.61
N LEU A 2 7.14 -15.96 19.82
CA LEU A 2 6.63 -15.54 18.51
C LEU A 2 5.77 -14.27 18.57
N PHE A 3 4.80 -14.20 19.47
CA PHE A 3 3.90 -13.03 19.61
C PHE A 3 4.66 -11.71 19.85
N LEU A 4 5.71 -11.74 20.68
CA LEU A 4 6.54 -10.56 20.92
C LEU A 4 7.31 -10.16 19.65
N LYS A 5 7.81 -11.13 18.89
CA LYS A 5 8.46 -10.86 17.60
C LYS A 5 7.47 -10.28 16.57
N LEU A 6 6.26 -10.84 16.46
CA LEU A 6 5.19 -10.29 15.62
C LEU A 6 4.91 -8.83 16.00
N PHE A 7 4.74 -8.56 17.29
CA PHE A 7 4.49 -7.20 17.77
C PHE A 7 5.61 -6.23 17.38
N ILE A 8 6.86 -6.56 17.69
CA ILE A 8 8.02 -5.67 17.44
C ILE A 8 8.21 -5.46 15.92
N ILE A 9 8.16 -6.53 15.14
CA ILE A 9 8.43 -6.47 13.70
C ILE A 9 7.34 -5.67 12.97
N PHE A 10 6.06 -5.93 13.25
CA PHE A 10 4.98 -5.18 12.60
C PHE A 10 4.86 -3.75 13.10
N THR A 11 5.21 -3.46 14.36
CA THR A 11 5.37 -2.07 14.84
C THR A 11 6.47 -1.34 14.06
N LYS A 12 7.62 -1.99 13.87
CA LYS A 12 8.73 -1.44 13.07
C LYS A 12 8.30 -1.18 11.63
N ILE A 13 7.66 -2.18 10.98
CA ILE A 13 7.18 -2.05 9.61
C ILE A 13 6.18 -0.88 9.48
N GLY A 14 5.19 -0.79 10.37
CA GLY A 14 4.22 0.28 10.37
C GLY A 14 4.83 1.67 10.56
N THR A 15 5.86 1.78 11.39
CA THR A 15 6.51 3.05 11.70
C THR A 15 7.41 3.54 10.57
N PHE A 16 8.15 2.64 9.93
CA PHE A 16 9.12 2.97 8.89
C PHE A 16 8.62 2.78 7.46
N ASN A 17 7.32 2.69 7.28
CA ASN A 17 6.72 2.59 5.96
C ASN A 17 6.68 3.96 5.26
N PHE A 18 7.73 4.27 4.56
CA PHE A 18 7.82 5.43 3.68
C PHE A 18 7.74 4.96 2.22
N GLY A 19 6.79 5.45 1.45
CA GLY A 19 6.73 5.19 0.01
C GLY A 19 5.57 4.32 -0.50
N GLY A 20 4.57 4.02 0.32
CA GLY A 20 3.33 3.35 -0.11
C GLY A 20 3.33 1.83 0.05
N GLY A 21 2.24 1.18 -0.40
CA GLY A 21 1.97 -0.24 -0.16
C GLY A 21 3.03 -1.21 -0.68
N TYR A 22 3.60 -0.96 -1.85
CA TYR A 22 4.63 -1.83 -2.44
C TYR A 22 5.97 -1.77 -1.70
N ALA A 23 6.37 -0.61 -1.18
CA ALA A 23 7.57 -0.50 -0.35
C ALA A 23 7.43 -1.30 0.94
N MET A 24 6.23 -1.30 1.54
CA MET A 24 5.92 -2.11 2.72
C MET A 24 6.03 -3.60 2.46
N LEU A 25 5.63 -4.07 1.26
CA LEU A 25 5.72 -5.49 0.90
C LEU A 25 7.16 -5.99 0.94
N SER A 26 8.13 -5.20 0.47
CA SER A 26 9.55 -5.58 0.53
C SER A 26 10.06 -5.67 1.98
N LEU A 27 9.59 -4.80 2.87
CA LEU A 27 9.93 -4.86 4.30
C LEU A 27 9.31 -6.09 4.96
N ILE A 28 8.02 -6.38 4.67
CA ILE A 28 7.34 -7.57 5.19
C ILE A 28 8.05 -8.83 4.70
N HIS A 29 8.34 -8.94 3.39
CA HIS A 29 9.06 -10.07 2.83
C HIS A 29 10.41 -10.30 3.53
N ASN A 30 11.22 -9.26 3.66
CA ASN A 30 12.53 -9.36 4.28
C ASN A 30 12.46 -9.84 5.75
N GLU A 31 11.49 -9.32 6.53
CA GLU A 31 11.33 -9.71 7.92
C GLU A 31 10.68 -11.11 8.08
N THR A 32 9.73 -11.50 7.23
CA THR A 32 8.94 -12.72 7.42
C THR A 32 9.49 -13.94 6.68
N VAL A 33 10.08 -13.74 5.50
CA VAL A 33 10.66 -14.82 4.69
C VAL A 33 12.16 -14.93 4.94
N VAL A 34 12.91 -13.83 4.75
CA VAL A 34 14.37 -13.88 4.74
C VAL A 34 14.97 -14.01 6.15
N LYS A 35 14.51 -13.20 7.11
CA LYS A 35 15.12 -13.15 8.46
C LYS A 35 14.54 -14.14 9.44
N ASN A 36 13.23 -14.29 9.48
CA ASN A 36 12.57 -15.12 10.49
C ASN A 36 12.07 -16.46 9.96
N HIS A 37 12.09 -16.69 8.65
CA HIS A 37 11.64 -17.93 8.01
C HIS A 37 10.25 -18.38 8.47
N TRP A 38 9.34 -17.41 8.68
CA TRP A 38 7.96 -17.70 9.06
C TRP A 38 7.13 -18.18 7.88
N LEU A 39 7.52 -17.76 6.67
CA LEU A 39 6.85 -18.05 5.42
C LEU A 39 7.87 -18.48 4.34
N THR A 40 7.41 -19.27 3.40
CA THR A 40 8.11 -19.50 2.13
C THR A 40 7.84 -18.35 1.15
N ASN A 41 8.63 -18.24 0.08
CA ASN A 41 8.39 -17.26 -0.98
C ASN A 41 7.03 -17.46 -1.66
N ALA A 42 6.62 -18.72 -1.88
CA ALA A 42 5.32 -19.03 -2.50
C ALA A 42 4.16 -18.54 -1.62
N GLU A 43 4.16 -18.89 -0.34
CA GLU A 43 3.14 -18.44 0.62
C GLU A 43 3.09 -16.92 0.75
N PHE A 44 4.25 -16.24 0.73
CA PHE A 44 4.28 -14.79 0.73
C PHE A 44 3.62 -14.21 -0.51
N THR A 45 3.86 -14.79 -1.70
CA THR A 45 3.23 -14.37 -2.95
C THR A 45 1.71 -14.53 -2.90
N ASP A 46 1.22 -15.64 -2.37
CA ASP A 46 -0.21 -15.89 -2.18
C ASP A 46 -0.84 -14.89 -1.22
N ILE A 47 -0.18 -14.60 -0.10
CA ILE A 47 -0.63 -13.59 0.88
C ILE A 47 -0.70 -12.20 0.23
N VAL A 48 0.27 -11.84 -0.58
CA VAL A 48 0.25 -10.57 -1.32
C VAL A 48 -0.91 -10.50 -2.29
N ALA A 49 -1.15 -11.56 -3.07
CA ALA A 49 -2.27 -11.63 -4.02
C ALA A 49 -3.63 -11.49 -3.31
N ILE A 50 -3.83 -12.22 -2.20
CA ILE A 50 -5.04 -12.13 -1.39
C ILE A 50 -5.18 -10.73 -0.79
N SER A 51 -4.09 -10.15 -0.29
CA SER A 51 -4.10 -8.82 0.33
C SER A 51 -4.43 -7.70 -0.67
N GLN A 52 -4.03 -7.86 -1.92
CA GLN A 52 -4.38 -6.92 -3.00
C GLN A 52 -5.83 -7.07 -3.45
N SER A 53 -6.38 -8.28 -3.38
CA SER A 53 -7.78 -8.56 -3.70
C SER A 53 -8.74 -8.19 -2.57
N THR A 54 -8.24 -8.01 -1.35
CA THR A 54 -9.04 -7.67 -0.16
C THR A 54 -9.17 -6.16 -0.03
N PRO A 55 -10.39 -5.61 0.13
CA PRO A 55 -10.57 -4.17 0.34
C PRO A 55 -9.84 -3.70 1.61
N GLY A 56 -9.00 -2.67 1.48
CA GLY A 56 -8.27 -2.07 2.60
C GLY A 56 -6.78 -1.87 2.33
N PRO A 57 -6.04 -1.37 3.33
CA PRO A 57 -4.59 -1.17 3.22
C PRO A 57 -3.86 -2.51 3.10
N ILE A 58 -3.15 -2.71 2.00
CA ILE A 58 -2.42 -3.96 1.69
C ILE A 58 -1.53 -4.40 2.86
N GLY A 59 -0.82 -3.46 3.49
CA GLY A 59 0.06 -3.80 4.61
C GLY A 59 -0.66 -4.35 5.84
N ILE A 60 -1.86 -3.87 6.14
CA ILE A 60 -2.69 -4.38 7.25
C ILE A 60 -3.22 -5.77 6.88
N ASN A 61 -3.70 -5.95 5.64
CA ASN A 61 -4.17 -7.24 5.16
C ASN A 61 -3.02 -8.27 5.21
N CYS A 62 -1.83 -7.92 4.70
CA CYS A 62 -0.64 -8.78 4.81
C CYS A 62 -0.30 -9.12 6.28
N ALA A 63 -0.29 -8.12 7.17
CA ALA A 63 0.00 -8.36 8.59
C ALA A 63 -0.97 -9.36 9.22
N THR A 64 -2.26 -9.25 8.88
CA THR A 64 -3.32 -10.16 9.32
C THR A 64 -3.01 -11.61 8.91
N TYR A 65 -2.75 -11.84 7.63
CA TYR A 65 -2.45 -13.17 7.11
C TYR A 65 -1.12 -13.73 7.60
N VAL A 66 -0.08 -12.91 7.62
CA VAL A 66 1.24 -13.31 8.14
C VAL A 66 1.15 -13.70 9.61
N GLY A 67 0.46 -12.92 10.44
CA GLY A 67 0.28 -13.24 11.86
C GLY A 67 -0.42 -14.58 12.08
N TYR A 68 -1.42 -14.90 11.26
CA TYR A 68 -2.12 -16.17 11.29
C TYR A 68 -1.21 -17.32 10.86
N THR A 69 -0.61 -17.23 9.68
CA THR A 69 0.19 -18.31 9.09
C THR A 69 1.45 -18.61 9.90
N ALA A 70 2.13 -17.56 10.39
CA ALA A 70 3.31 -17.73 11.23
C ALA A 70 3.01 -18.47 12.55
N CYS A 71 1.84 -18.25 13.15
CA CYS A 71 1.41 -18.99 14.33
C CYS A 71 1.11 -20.45 14.03
N LEU A 72 0.46 -20.75 12.91
CA LEU A 72 0.20 -22.14 12.49
C LEU A 72 1.50 -22.91 12.22
N HIS A 73 2.45 -22.30 11.50
CA HIS A 73 3.76 -22.90 11.22
C HIS A 73 4.58 -23.14 12.50
N ALA A 74 4.41 -22.29 13.50
CA ALA A 74 5.04 -22.47 14.80
C ALA A 74 4.35 -23.54 15.69
N GLY A 75 3.32 -24.24 15.18
CA GLY A 75 2.61 -25.31 15.88
C GLY A 75 1.58 -24.81 16.89
N TYR A 76 1.20 -23.53 16.86
CA TYR A 76 0.15 -23.02 17.73
C TYR A 76 -1.25 -23.47 17.26
N PRO A 77 -2.20 -23.68 18.18
CA PRO A 77 -3.57 -24.00 17.84
C PRO A 77 -4.25 -22.83 17.11
N VAL A 78 -5.30 -23.14 16.37
CA VAL A 78 -6.04 -22.17 15.52
C VAL A 78 -6.50 -20.92 16.28
N TRP A 79 -6.98 -21.07 17.52
CA TRP A 79 -7.37 -19.91 18.33
C TRP A 79 -6.19 -18.94 18.63
N ALA A 80 -4.99 -19.49 18.83
CA ALA A 80 -3.78 -18.67 19.01
C ALA A 80 -3.33 -18.04 17.70
N ALA A 81 -3.56 -18.66 16.54
CA ALA A 81 -3.33 -18.06 15.24
C ALA A 81 -4.25 -16.84 14.99
N TRP A 82 -5.50 -16.88 15.43
CA TRP A 82 -6.38 -15.70 15.43
C TRP A 82 -5.82 -14.55 16.30
N LEU A 83 -5.26 -14.87 17.47
CA LEU A 83 -4.60 -13.87 18.31
C LEU A 83 -3.35 -13.30 17.63
N GLY A 84 -2.56 -14.13 16.96
CA GLY A 84 -1.40 -13.69 16.17
C GLY A 84 -1.78 -12.74 15.04
N SER A 85 -2.84 -13.07 14.32
CA SER A 85 -3.45 -12.23 13.28
C SER A 85 -3.86 -10.86 13.82
N PHE A 86 -4.63 -10.84 14.89
CA PHE A 86 -5.08 -9.61 15.54
C PHE A 86 -3.92 -8.78 16.05
N LEU A 87 -2.95 -9.41 16.72
CA LEU A 87 -1.77 -8.74 17.26
C LEU A 87 -0.92 -8.10 16.15
N ALA A 88 -0.67 -8.81 15.05
CA ALA A 88 0.10 -8.29 13.93
C ALA A 88 -0.58 -7.08 13.30
N SER A 89 -1.91 -7.16 13.08
CA SER A 89 -2.72 -6.07 12.53
C SER A 89 -2.77 -4.85 13.46
N LEU A 90 -2.88 -5.06 14.76
CA LEU A 90 -2.84 -3.98 15.74
C LEU A 90 -1.45 -3.34 15.80
N SER A 91 -0.41 -4.16 15.74
CA SER A 91 0.98 -3.73 15.87
C SER A 91 1.44 -2.82 14.73
N ILE A 92 0.98 -3.04 13.52
CA ILE A 92 1.32 -2.22 12.37
C ILE A 92 0.68 -0.82 12.44
N MET A 93 -0.40 -0.68 13.20
CA MET A 93 -1.21 0.55 13.25
C MET A 93 -0.97 1.40 14.49
N TRP A 94 -0.72 0.80 15.66
CA TRP A 94 -0.80 1.49 16.94
C TRP A 94 0.18 2.66 17.07
N LEU A 95 1.45 2.47 16.70
CA LEU A 95 2.47 3.51 16.83
C LEU A 95 2.28 4.65 15.82
N PRO A 96 2.04 4.40 14.51
CA PRO A 96 1.64 5.43 13.57
C PRO A 96 0.40 6.21 14.02
N PHE A 97 -0.59 5.53 14.62
CA PHE A 97 -1.79 6.16 15.14
C PHE A 97 -1.49 7.15 16.29
N ILE A 98 -0.66 6.73 17.25
CA ILE A 98 -0.24 7.61 18.35
C ILE A 98 0.55 8.83 17.81
N ILE A 99 1.50 8.59 16.91
CA ILE A 99 2.28 9.67 16.28
C ILE A 99 1.35 10.65 15.56
N MET A 100 0.37 10.15 14.82
CA MET A 100 -0.62 10.97 14.11
C MET A 100 -1.42 11.84 15.09
N ILE A 101 -1.88 11.29 16.22
CA ILE A 101 -2.62 12.06 17.24
C ILE A 101 -1.75 13.15 17.84
N LEU A 102 -0.50 12.85 18.19
CA LEU A 102 0.43 13.82 18.77
C LEU A 102 0.73 14.96 17.79
N ILE A 103 1.03 14.61 16.54
CA ILE A 103 1.28 15.60 15.49
C ILE A 103 0.03 16.44 15.22
N SER A 104 -1.15 15.81 15.12
CA SER A 104 -2.40 16.52 14.89
C SER A 104 -2.70 17.53 16.00
N ARG A 105 -2.54 17.14 17.27
CA ARG A 105 -2.72 18.05 18.42
C ARG A 105 -1.73 19.24 18.36
N TYR A 106 -0.46 18.95 18.06
CA TYR A 106 0.54 19.99 17.91
C TYR A 106 0.19 20.96 16.77
N LEU A 107 -0.24 20.44 15.61
CA LEU A 107 -0.58 21.22 14.43
C LEU A 107 -1.81 22.12 14.68
N ILE A 108 -2.83 21.61 15.37
CA ILE A 108 -4.03 22.40 15.70
C ILE A 108 -3.64 23.62 16.55
N THR A 109 -2.76 23.43 17.52
CA THR A 109 -2.33 24.49 18.42
C THR A 109 -1.35 25.47 17.78
N HIS A 110 -0.50 25.00 16.85
CA HIS A 110 0.61 25.77 16.25
C HIS A 110 0.46 25.99 14.74
N LYS A 111 -0.77 25.92 14.19
CA LYS A 111 -1.03 26.02 12.74
C LYS A 111 -0.46 27.28 12.08
N ASP A 112 -0.36 28.37 12.82
CA ASP A 112 0.14 29.66 12.35
C ASP A 112 1.64 29.87 12.56
N SER A 113 2.33 28.94 13.23
CA SER A 113 3.76 29.05 13.47
C SER A 113 4.53 28.97 12.16
N LYS A 114 5.61 29.76 12.06
CA LYS A 114 6.49 29.78 10.89
C LYS A 114 7.12 28.41 10.63
N ILE A 115 7.51 27.69 11.68
CA ILE A 115 8.13 26.35 11.59
C ILE A 115 7.17 25.37 10.90
N VAL A 116 5.90 25.35 11.32
CA VAL A 116 4.89 24.46 10.71
C VAL A 116 4.69 24.81 9.23
N LYS A 117 4.59 26.10 8.90
CA LYS A 117 4.43 26.56 7.51
C LYS A 117 5.63 26.16 6.66
N ASP A 118 6.85 26.34 7.15
CA ASP A 118 8.08 26.01 6.43
C ASP A 118 8.23 24.50 6.21
N VAL A 119 7.90 23.68 7.22
CA VAL A 119 7.88 22.21 7.10
C VAL A 119 6.87 21.77 6.03
N PHE A 120 5.65 22.29 6.06
CA PHE A 120 4.65 21.95 5.04
C PHE A 120 5.03 22.45 3.64
N ALA A 121 5.69 23.61 3.55
CA ALA A 121 6.21 24.12 2.28
C ALA A 121 7.26 23.17 1.66
N GLY A 122 8.12 22.57 2.49
CA GLY A 122 9.08 21.55 2.05
C GLY A 122 8.46 20.18 1.74
N LEU A 123 7.44 19.77 2.50
CA LEU A 123 6.78 18.47 2.29
C LEU A 123 5.91 18.42 1.03
N ARG A 124 5.26 19.52 0.64
CA ARG A 124 4.37 19.56 -0.53
C ARG A 124 5.05 19.09 -1.83
N PRO A 125 6.22 19.62 -2.24
CA PRO A 125 6.88 19.13 -3.45
C PRO A 125 7.34 17.66 -3.32
N ALA A 126 7.75 17.22 -2.14
CA ALA A 126 8.12 15.83 -1.89
C ALA A 126 6.92 14.87 -2.09
N ILE A 127 5.74 15.23 -1.56
CA ILE A 127 4.50 14.45 -1.76
C ILE A 127 4.12 14.41 -3.24
N ILE A 128 4.21 15.52 -3.96
CA ILE A 128 3.94 15.57 -5.40
C ILE A 128 4.91 14.66 -6.16
N GLY A 129 6.20 14.68 -5.79
CA GLY A 129 7.21 13.79 -6.36
C GLY A 129 6.93 12.30 -6.11
N LEU A 130 6.49 11.94 -4.90
CA LEU A 130 6.12 10.56 -4.57
C LEU A 130 4.89 10.09 -5.34
N ILE A 131 3.88 10.95 -5.50
CA ILE A 131 2.68 10.64 -6.32
C ILE A 131 3.08 10.47 -7.79
N ALA A 132 3.94 11.33 -8.31
CA ALA A 132 4.44 11.21 -9.68
C ALA A 132 5.27 9.93 -9.87
N ALA A 133 6.13 9.59 -8.92
CA ALA A 133 6.90 8.34 -8.94
C ALA A 133 5.98 7.10 -8.92
N ALA A 134 4.93 7.11 -8.11
CA ALA A 134 3.93 6.04 -8.10
C ALA A 134 3.20 5.93 -9.44
N ALA A 135 2.83 7.05 -10.06
CA ALA A 135 2.22 7.05 -11.39
C ALA A 135 3.16 6.46 -12.46
N VAL A 136 4.45 6.80 -12.41
CA VAL A 136 5.46 6.23 -13.34
C VAL A 136 5.65 4.72 -13.10
N LEU A 137 5.65 4.26 -11.86
CA LEU A 137 5.72 2.83 -11.53
C LEU A 137 4.52 2.03 -12.09
N LEU A 138 3.34 2.65 -12.12
CA LEU A 138 2.14 2.03 -12.70
C LEU A 138 2.14 2.05 -14.24
N MET A 139 2.99 2.87 -14.88
CA MET A 139 3.20 2.89 -16.32
C MET A 139 4.18 1.79 -16.76
N ASN A 140 3.93 0.55 -16.39
CA ASN A 140 4.72 -0.62 -16.74
C ASN A 140 4.07 -1.41 -17.89
N LYS A 141 4.78 -2.42 -18.42
CA LYS A 141 4.30 -3.27 -19.50
C LYS A 141 3.01 -4.04 -19.15
N GLU A 142 2.83 -4.40 -17.88
CA GLU A 142 1.64 -5.14 -17.41
C GLU A 142 0.38 -4.30 -17.50
N ASN A 143 0.48 -2.98 -17.20
CA ASN A 143 -0.67 -2.08 -17.16
C ASN A 143 -0.93 -1.35 -18.48
N PHE A 144 0.13 -1.04 -19.25
CA PHE A 144 0.03 -0.27 -20.48
C PHE A 144 0.22 -1.11 -21.74
N GLY A 145 0.65 -2.36 -21.61
CA GLY A 145 1.08 -3.17 -22.73
C GLY A 145 2.48 -2.79 -23.24
N SER A 146 2.90 -3.42 -24.31
CA SER A 146 4.18 -3.16 -24.96
C SER A 146 3.96 -2.67 -26.38
N PRO A 147 4.58 -1.55 -26.80
CA PRO A 147 4.42 -1.05 -28.16
C PRO A 147 4.92 -2.02 -29.23
N THR A 148 5.77 -2.99 -28.84
CA THR A 148 6.37 -4.00 -29.75
C THR A 148 5.63 -5.33 -29.74
N GLU A 149 4.99 -5.70 -28.63
CA GLU A 149 4.31 -7.00 -28.46
C GLU A 149 2.81 -6.88 -28.74
N ASP A 150 2.18 -5.82 -28.25
CA ASP A 150 0.77 -5.51 -28.49
C ASP A 150 0.56 -3.99 -28.68
N PRO A 151 0.78 -3.50 -29.92
CA PRO A 151 0.64 -2.06 -30.22
C PRO A 151 -0.80 -1.54 -30.05
N PHE A 152 -1.83 -2.42 -30.21
CA PHE A 152 -3.22 -2.04 -30.03
C PHE A 152 -3.55 -1.78 -28.58
N ALA A 153 -3.21 -2.72 -27.68
CA ALA A 153 -3.41 -2.58 -26.23
C ALA A 153 -2.63 -1.38 -25.67
N PHE A 154 -1.39 -1.19 -26.12
CA PHE A 154 -0.60 -0.01 -25.75
C PHE A 154 -1.27 1.30 -26.17
N GLY A 155 -1.69 1.40 -27.44
CA GLY A 155 -2.37 2.58 -27.97
C GLY A 155 -3.70 2.88 -27.24
N ALA A 156 -4.49 1.84 -26.96
CA ALA A 156 -5.73 1.95 -26.21
C ALA A 156 -5.50 2.44 -24.76
N SER A 157 -4.50 1.89 -24.07
CA SER A 157 -4.13 2.31 -22.72
C SER A 157 -3.69 3.77 -22.66
N VAL A 158 -2.86 4.20 -23.61
CA VAL A 158 -2.44 5.60 -23.72
C VAL A 158 -3.62 6.52 -24.02
N ALA A 159 -4.51 6.13 -24.93
CA ALA A 159 -5.71 6.90 -25.27
C ALA A 159 -6.66 7.04 -24.06
N LEU A 160 -6.90 5.96 -23.32
CA LEU A 160 -7.69 5.97 -22.08
C LEU A 160 -7.07 6.87 -21.02
N PHE A 161 -5.75 6.78 -20.82
CA PHE A 161 -5.03 7.63 -19.87
C PHE A 161 -5.15 9.12 -20.24
N MET A 162 -4.89 9.47 -21.50
CA MET A 162 -4.98 10.85 -21.98
C MET A 162 -6.42 11.38 -21.90
N GLY A 163 -7.40 10.55 -22.26
CA GLY A 163 -8.82 10.89 -22.13
C GLY A 163 -9.22 11.14 -20.68
N ALA A 164 -8.87 10.23 -19.76
CA ALA A 164 -9.14 10.37 -18.34
C ALA A 164 -8.46 11.63 -17.75
N PHE A 165 -7.22 11.90 -18.12
CA PHE A 165 -6.49 13.09 -17.72
C PHE A 165 -7.17 14.39 -18.21
N TYR A 166 -7.57 14.44 -19.49
CA TYR A 166 -8.27 15.58 -20.08
C TYR A 166 -9.60 15.85 -19.38
N PHE A 167 -10.44 14.82 -19.21
CA PHE A 167 -11.74 14.97 -18.56
C PHE A 167 -11.63 15.36 -17.10
N THR A 168 -10.63 14.84 -16.38
CA THR A 168 -10.38 15.22 -14.99
C THR A 168 -9.93 16.67 -14.89
N LYS A 169 -8.96 17.09 -15.71
CA LYS A 169 -8.34 18.43 -15.60
C LYS A 169 -9.19 19.53 -16.22
N VAL A 170 -9.77 19.31 -17.40
CA VAL A 170 -10.49 20.34 -18.17
C VAL A 170 -11.96 20.38 -17.81
N ARG A 171 -12.61 19.24 -17.75
CA ARG A 171 -14.05 19.13 -17.48
C ARG A 171 -14.39 18.98 -16.00
N LYS A 172 -13.39 18.82 -15.12
CA LYS A 172 -13.58 18.57 -13.67
C LYS A 172 -14.58 17.43 -13.41
N ALA A 173 -14.55 16.40 -14.27
CA ALA A 173 -15.41 15.24 -14.17
C ALA A 173 -15.18 14.51 -12.85
N ASN A 174 -16.23 13.88 -12.33
CA ASN A 174 -16.11 13.10 -11.10
C ASN A 174 -15.15 11.91 -11.32
N PRO A 175 -14.07 11.77 -10.53
CA PRO A 175 -13.09 10.69 -10.71
C PRO A 175 -13.71 9.29 -10.61
N ILE A 176 -14.71 9.11 -9.74
CA ILE A 176 -15.39 7.82 -9.57
C ILE A 176 -16.13 7.43 -10.86
N LEU A 177 -16.87 8.36 -11.46
CA LEU A 177 -17.57 8.11 -12.72
C LEU A 177 -16.58 7.78 -13.84
N LEU A 178 -15.45 8.48 -13.87
CA LEU A 178 -14.38 8.26 -14.86
C LEU A 178 -13.75 6.87 -14.72
N LEU A 179 -13.51 6.40 -13.50
CA LEU A 179 -13.04 5.05 -13.22
C LEU A 179 -14.04 4.00 -13.73
N PHE A 180 -15.33 4.17 -13.48
CA PHE A 180 -16.37 3.26 -13.99
C PHE A 180 -16.39 3.23 -15.52
N ILE A 181 -16.35 4.39 -16.18
CA ILE A 181 -16.35 4.47 -17.65
C ILE A 181 -15.09 3.80 -18.23
N CYS A 182 -13.91 4.11 -17.69
CA CYS A 182 -12.67 3.49 -18.13
C CYS A 182 -12.66 1.97 -17.88
N GLY A 183 -13.23 1.51 -16.75
CA GLY A 183 -13.38 0.08 -16.47
C GLY A 183 -14.28 -0.64 -17.46
N ILE A 184 -15.43 -0.04 -17.80
CA ILE A 184 -16.33 -0.61 -18.82
C ILE A 184 -15.66 -0.64 -20.20
N ILE A 185 -15.01 0.44 -20.61
CA ILE A 185 -14.28 0.50 -21.88
C ILE A 185 -13.15 -0.54 -21.89
N GLY A 186 -12.40 -0.68 -20.78
CA GLY A 186 -11.33 -1.67 -20.64
C GLY A 186 -11.85 -3.10 -20.83
N LEU A 187 -13.00 -3.43 -20.27
CA LEU A 187 -13.63 -4.76 -20.39
C LEU A 187 -13.94 -5.16 -21.84
N PHE A 188 -14.12 -4.19 -22.74
CA PHE A 188 -14.39 -4.46 -24.16
C PHE A 188 -13.13 -4.42 -25.02
N ILE A 189 -12.04 -3.82 -24.52
CA ILE A 189 -10.79 -3.65 -25.27
C ILE A 189 -9.76 -4.72 -24.91
N PHE A 190 -9.71 -5.12 -23.63
CA PHE A 190 -8.80 -6.11 -23.05
C PHE A 190 -9.54 -7.37 -22.61
#